data_e9641fe79c0812bac0bf63c5e4bf7d3f
#
_entry.id   e9641fe79c0812bac0bf63c5e4bf7d3f
#
_cell.length_a   1.000
_cell.length_b   1.000
_cell.length_c   1.000
_cell.angle_alpha   90.00
_cell.angle_beta   90.00
_cell.angle_gamma   90.00
#
_symmetry.space_group_name_H-M   'P 1'
#
loop_
_entity.id
_entity.type
_entity.pdbx_description
1 polymer ?
#
loop_
_entity_poly.entity_id
_entity_poly.type
_entity_poly.pdbx_seq_one_letter_code
_entity_poly.pdbx_strand_id
1 'polypeptide(L)'
;NQIATRELRDIFGASIFTSPKPLKYLTRYLQIGLNKDSLVLDFFSGSATTAHAVMKLNAEDGGNRKFIMVQLPEKTDEKSEAYKAGYKNICEIGKERIRRAGRKINEELEVKNEKLDIGFRVLKLDSSNMEDVYYTPQEFELQSLFNENVKADRTNEDLLFQVMLDLGIELS
;
A
#
# COMPACT_ATOMS: atom_id res chain seq x y z
N ASN A 1 21.34 -2.01 12.45
CA ASN A 1 20.45 -1.04 11.76
C ASN A 1 21.13 -0.09 10.78
N GLN A 2 22.44 0.10 10.82
CA GLN A 2 23.17 1.00 9.92
C GLN A 2 22.97 0.63 8.43
N ILE A 3 22.92 -0.67 8.09
CA ILE A 3 22.72 -1.16 6.73
C ILE A 3 21.35 -0.69 6.21
N ALA A 4 20.27 -0.94 6.95
CA ALA A 4 18.92 -0.57 6.53
C ALA A 4 18.74 0.95 6.37
N THR A 5 19.36 1.74 7.25
CA THR A 5 19.35 3.21 7.14
C THR A 5 20.12 3.69 5.90
N ARG A 6 21.22 3.04 5.57
CA ARG A 6 21.99 3.33 4.36
C ARG A 6 21.21 2.97 3.10
N GLU A 7 20.62 1.76 3.04
CA GLU A 7 19.76 1.33 1.94
C GLU A 7 18.62 2.33 1.69
N LEU A 8 17.98 2.82 2.76
CA LEU A 8 16.90 3.80 2.63
C LEU A 8 17.42 5.16 2.14
N ARG A 9 18.59 5.58 2.64
CA ARG A 9 19.25 6.81 2.19
C ARG A 9 19.62 6.75 0.71
N ASP A 10 20.05 5.59 0.22
CA ASP A 10 20.38 5.38 -1.21
C ASP A 10 19.13 5.50 -2.11
N ILE A 11 17.94 5.26 -1.56
CA ILE A 11 16.65 5.41 -2.27
C ILE A 11 16.15 6.85 -2.21
N PHE A 12 16.23 7.51 -1.05
CA PHE A 12 15.59 8.81 -0.80
C PHE A 12 16.54 10.00 -0.82
N GLY A 13 17.85 9.77 -0.75
CA GLY A 13 18.84 10.82 -0.57
C GLY A 13 18.99 11.31 0.89
N ALA A 14 18.07 10.91 1.77
CA ALA A 14 18.04 11.35 3.18
C ALA A 14 17.56 10.22 4.10
N SER A 15 17.79 10.38 5.41
CA SER A 15 17.29 9.44 6.42
C SER A 15 15.88 9.81 6.88
N ILE A 16 14.88 9.34 6.14
CA ILE A 16 13.47 9.73 6.33
C ILE A 16 12.67 8.77 7.21
N PHE A 17 13.27 7.68 7.71
CA PHE A 17 12.58 6.70 8.55
C PHE A 17 13.51 6.16 9.63
N THR A 18 13.01 6.10 10.88
CA THR A 18 13.86 5.90 12.06
C THR A 18 14.37 4.47 12.21
N SER A 19 13.57 3.48 11.84
CA SER A 19 13.87 2.06 12.07
C SER A 19 13.54 1.17 10.87
N PRO A 20 14.15 1.42 9.70
CA PRO A 20 13.91 0.58 8.53
C PRO A 20 14.43 -0.84 8.77
N LYS A 21 13.76 -1.82 8.17
CA LYS A 21 14.25 -3.21 8.17
C LYS A 21 15.26 -3.40 7.04
N PRO A 22 16.33 -4.19 7.24
CA PRO A 22 17.30 -4.47 6.18
C PRO A 22 16.66 -5.28 5.05
N LEU A 23 16.82 -4.81 3.81
CA LEU A 23 16.30 -5.45 2.62
C LEU A 23 16.78 -6.89 2.48
N LYS A 24 18.06 -7.12 2.71
CA LYS A 24 18.71 -8.44 2.61
C LYS A 24 18.04 -9.50 3.50
N TYR A 25 17.62 -9.13 4.72
CA TYR A 25 16.97 -10.10 5.62
C TYR A 25 15.58 -10.46 5.12
N LEU A 26 14.79 -9.47 4.71
CA LEU A 26 13.45 -9.73 4.19
C LEU A 26 13.52 -10.55 2.89
N THR A 27 14.40 -10.19 1.96
CA THR A 27 14.63 -11.01 0.75
C THR A 27 14.95 -12.45 1.10
N ARG A 28 15.80 -12.69 2.10
CA ARG A 28 16.16 -14.06 2.53
C ARG A 28 14.98 -14.82 3.13
N TYR A 29 14.17 -14.18 3.97
CA TYR A 29 12.96 -14.81 4.51
C TYR A 29 11.95 -15.17 3.40
N LEU A 30 11.76 -14.26 2.45
CA LEU A 30 10.87 -14.49 1.31
C LEU A 30 11.37 -15.63 0.42
N GLN A 31 12.67 -15.74 0.17
CA GLN A 31 13.28 -16.83 -0.59
C GLN A 31 13.05 -18.21 0.05
N ILE A 32 13.07 -18.29 1.37
CA ILE A 32 12.88 -19.56 2.10
C ILE A 32 11.41 -19.95 2.17
N GLY A 33 10.52 -18.97 2.35
CA GLY A 33 9.11 -19.22 2.67
C GLY A 33 8.14 -19.17 1.50
N LEU A 34 8.56 -18.70 0.31
CA LEU A 34 7.64 -18.38 -0.78
C LEU A 34 7.97 -19.11 -2.09
N ASN A 35 6.91 -19.45 -2.81
CA ASN A 35 6.96 -19.83 -4.21
C ASN A 35 6.99 -18.57 -5.11
N LYS A 36 7.17 -18.76 -6.44
CA LYS A 36 7.30 -17.68 -7.41
C LYS A 36 6.01 -16.87 -7.67
N ASP A 37 4.87 -17.37 -7.26
CA ASP A 37 3.52 -16.82 -7.46
C ASP A 37 2.79 -16.48 -6.14
N SER A 38 3.50 -16.53 -5.02
CA SER A 38 2.93 -16.29 -3.68
C SER A 38 2.41 -14.87 -3.50
N LEU A 39 1.37 -14.72 -2.68
CA LEU A 39 0.88 -13.43 -2.19
C LEU A 39 1.48 -13.16 -0.81
N VAL A 40 2.11 -12.00 -0.64
CA VAL A 40 2.75 -11.56 0.60
C VAL A 40 1.91 -10.49 1.27
N LEU A 41 1.48 -10.75 2.50
CA LEU A 41 0.77 -9.77 3.33
C LEU A 41 1.69 -9.25 4.44
N ASP A 42 1.84 -7.92 4.51
CA ASP A 42 2.53 -7.22 5.60
C ASP A 42 1.60 -6.14 6.16
N PHE A 43 1.02 -6.39 7.32
CA PHE A 43 0.05 -5.48 7.93
C PHE A 43 0.64 -4.51 8.96
N PHE A 44 1.98 -4.40 9.02
CA PHE A 44 2.74 -3.35 9.69
C PHE A 44 3.90 -2.88 8.81
N SER A 45 3.60 -2.51 7.57
CA SER A 45 4.58 -2.38 6.49
C SER A 45 5.63 -1.27 6.70
N GLY A 46 5.37 -0.32 7.60
CA GLY A 46 6.26 0.77 7.91
C GLY A 46 6.71 1.53 6.65
N SER A 47 8.00 1.48 6.36
CA SER A 47 8.57 2.07 5.14
C SER A 47 8.48 1.15 3.90
N ALA A 48 7.64 0.11 3.90
CA ALA A 48 7.40 -0.83 2.80
C ALA A 48 8.66 -1.58 2.31
N THR A 49 9.52 -2.02 3.25
CA THR A 49 10.70 -2.82 2.89
C THR A 49 10.32 -4.16 2.28
N THR A 50 9.21 -4.76 2.74
CA THR A 50 8.70 -6.04 2.25
C THR A 50 8.30 -5.95 0.77
N ALA A 51 7.58 -4.90 0.36
CA ALA A 51 7.23 -4.68 -1.05
C ALA A 51 8.48 -4.54 -1.93
N HIS A 52 9.49 -3.78 -1.47
CA HIS A 52 10.77 -3.66 -2.17
C HIS A 52 11.46 -5.03 -2.31
N ALA A 53 11.45 -5.86 -1.25
CA ALA A 53 12.04 -7.20 -1.28
C ALA A 53 11.32 -8.13 -2.27
N VAL A 54 9.99 -8.07 -2.35
CA VAL A 54 9.18 -8.83 -3.31
C VAL A 54 9.52 -8.45 -4.75
N MET A 55 9.51 -7.16 -5.06
CA MET A 55 9.88 -6.68 -6.41
C MET A 55 11.30 -7.08 -6.80
N LYS A 56 12.25 -6.92 -5.88
CA LYS A 56 13.63 -7.34 -6.10
C LYS A 56 13.74 -8.84 -6.38
N LEU A 57 13.06 -9.67 -5.60
CA LEU A 57 13.07 -11.12 -5.76
C LEU A 57 12.45 -11.54 -7.09
N ASN A 58 11.35 -10.91 -7.51
CA ASN A 58 10.73 -11.15 -8.82
C ASN A 58 11.71 -10.82 -9.98
N ALA A 59 12.45 -9.73 -9.85
CA ALA A 59 13.47 -9.34 -10.82
C ALA A 59 14.65 -10.32 -10.87
N GLU A 60 15.02 -10.93 -9.73
CA GLU A 60 16.15 -11.88 -9.63
C GLU A 60 15.82 -13.26 -10.22
N ASP A 61 14.60 -13.76 -10.03
CA ASP A 61 14.24 -15.14 -10.34
C ASP A 61 13.08 -15.30 -11.34
N GLY A 62 12.59 -14.18 -11.91
CA GLY A 62 11.47 -14.19 -12.86
C GLY A 62 10.15 -14.60 -12.20
N GLY A 63 9.98 -14.37 -10.92
CA GLY A 63 8.74 -14.63 -10.18
C GLY A 63 7.66 -13.59 -10.45
N ASN A 64 6.43 -13.94 -10.07
CA ASN A 64 5.25 -13.07 -10.15
C ASN A 64 4.57 -12.95 -8.78
N ARG A 65 5.38 -12.84 -7.71
CA ARG A 65 4.86 -12.65 -6.37
C ARG A 65 4.16 -11.31 -6.27
N LYS A 66 3.03 -11.30 -5.58
CA LYS A 66 2.24 -10.10 -5.30
C LYS A 66 2.43 -9.70 -3.84
N PHE A 67 2.09 -8.44 -3.51
CA PHE A 67 2.13 -7.98 -2.13
C PHE A 67 0.91 -7.14 -1.76
N ILE A 68 0.50 -7.24 -0.50
CA ILE A 68 -0.49 -6.37 0.15
C ILE A 68 0.19 -5.75 1.35
N MET A 69 0.31 -4.42 1.34
CA MET A 69 0.93 -3.63 2.41
C MET A 69 -0.15 -2.86 3.17
N VAL A 70 -0.27 -3.10 4.46
CA VAL A 70 -1.20 -2.36 5.32
C VAL A 70 -0.40 -1.50 6.30
N GLN A 71 -0.75 -0.23 6.40
CA GLN A 71 -0.12 0.72 7.31
C GLN A 71 -1.11 1.76 7.80
N LEU A 72 -1.11 2.02 9.09
CA LEU A 72 -1.83 3.15 9.67
C LEU A 72 -1.16 4.47 9.23
N PRO A 73 -1.94 5.52 8.91
CA PRO A 73 -1.41 6.81 8.46
C PRO A 73 -0.86 7.65 9.64
N GLU A 74 0.02 7.07 10.43
CA GLU A 74 0.68 7.76 11.55
C GLU A 74 1.43 8.99 11.04
N LYS A 75 1.18 10.13 11.67
CA LYS A 75 1.82 11.40 11.30
C LYS A 75 3.31 11.35 11.55
N THR A 76 4.09 11.93 10.64
CA THR A 76 5.51 12.18 10.84
C THR A 76 5.71 13.39 11.74
N ASP A 77 6.76 13.39 12.56
CA ASP A 77 7.13 14.55 13.37
C ASP A 77 7.47 15.73 12.45
N GLU A 78 6.90 16.91 12.71
CA GLU A 78 7.11 18.13 11.91
C GLU A 78 8.58 18.56 11.84
N LYS A 79 9.39 18.20 12.84
CA LYS A 79 10.83 18.46 12.86
C LYS A 79 11.65 17.41 12.13
N SER A 80 11.04 16.29 11.73
CA SER A 80 11.73 15.19 11.05
C SER A 80 12.14 15.53 9.62
N GLU A 81 13.18 14.87 9.13
CA GLU A 81 13.58 14.95 7.71
C GLU A 81 12.47 14.43 6.77
N ALA A 82 11.66 13.47 7.23
CA ALA A 82 10.51 12.99 6.48
C ALA A 82 9.48 14.11 6.22
N TYR A 83 9.11 14.84 7.26
CA TYR A 83 8.14 15.93 7.13
C TYR A 83 8.68 17.07 6.25
N LYS A 84 9.95 17.46 6.43
CA LYS A 84 10.63 18.46 5.59
C LYS A 84 10.70 18.04 4.12
N ALA A 85 10.81 16.75 3.84
CA ALA A 85 10.78 16.17 2.51
C ALA A 85 9.35 16.03 1.92
N GLY A 86 8.31 16.46 2.66
CA GLY A 86 6.91 16.46 2.20
C GLY A 86 6.10 15.23 2.60
N TYR A 87 6.69 14.27 3.32
CA TYR A 87 5.98 13.07 3.77
C TYR A 87 5.29 13.34 5.11
N LYS A 88 4.00 13.62 5.09
CA LYS A 88 3.22 13.97 6.29
C LYS A 88 2.82 12.77 7.15
N ASN A 89 2.89 11.56 6.62
CA ASN A 89 2.61 10.32 7.34
C ASN A 89 3.46 9.17 6.79
N ILE A 90 3.48 8.05 7.55
CA ILE A 90 4.28 6.87 7.22
C ILE A 90 3.86 6.22 5.90
N CYS A 91 2.55 6.22 5.57
CA CYS A 91 2.06 5.65 4.32
C CYS A 91 2.66 6.36 3.08
N GLU A 92 2.87 7.68 3.14
CA GLU A 92 3.49 8.42 2.03
C GLU A 92 4.93 7.96 1.80
N ILE A 93 5.68 7.70 2.88
CA ILE A 93 7.04 7.15 2.80
C ILE A 93 7.03 5.77 2.14
N GLY A 94 6.12 4.88 2.59
CA GLY A 94 5.98 3.54 2.03
C GLY A 94 5.66 3.53 0.54
N LYS A 95 4.67 4.32 0.14
CA LYS A 95 4.28 4.48 -1.28
C LYS A 95 5.44 4.98 -2.14
N GLU A 96 6.14 5.98 -1.68
CA GLU A 96 7.27 6.54 -2.44
C GLU A 96 8.46 5.58 -2.50
N ARG A 97 8.70 4.80 -1.43
CA ARG A 97 9.70 3.73 -1.49
C ARG A 97 9.38 2.70 -2.57
N ILE A 98 8.13 2.24 -2.64
CA ILE A 98 7.70 1.28 -3.68
C ILE A 98 7.97 1.84 -5.07
N ARG A 99 7.57 3.11 -5.32
CA ARG A 99 7.80 3.77 -6.61
C ARG A 99 9.28 3.90 -6.99
N ARG A 100 10.12 4.34 -6.05
CA ARG A 100 11.55 4.54 -6.31
C ARG A 100 12.29 3.21 -6.45
N ALA A 101 11.99 2.24 -5.60
CA ALA A 101 12.57 0.90 -5.70
C ALA A 101 12.19 0.22 -7.02
N GLY A 102 10.90 0.29 -7.40
CA GLY A 102 10.44 -0.27 -8.67
C GLY A 102 11.12 0.36 -9.88
N ARG A 103 11.23 1.69 -9.91
CA ARG A 103 11.96 2.39 -11.00
C ARG A 103 13.41 1.94 -11.09
N LYS A 104 14.12 1.91 -9.97
CA LYS A 104 15.51 1.49 -9.92
C LYS A 104 15.70 0.04 -10.40
N ILE A 105 14.80 -0.86 -9.99
CA ILE A 105 14.82 -2.25 -10.45
C ILE A 105 14.59 -2.33 -11.96
N ASN A 106 13.63 -1.58 -12.51
CA ASN A 106 13.38 -1.57 -13.94
C ASN A 106 14.54 -0.96 -14.74
N GLU A 107 15.21 0.09 -14.26
CA GLU A 107 16.42 0.63 -14.86
C GLU A 107 17.53 -0.43 -14.96
N GLU A 108 17.67 -1.26 -13.92
CA GLU A 108 18.63 -2.38 -13.93
C GLU A 108 18.22 -3.51 -14.90
N LEU A 109 16.92 -3.76 -15.07
CA LEU A 109 16.36 -4.77 -15.98
C LEU A 109 16.38 -4.33 -17.45
N GLU A 110 16.19 -3.04 -17.74
CA GLU A 110 16.24 -2.48 -19.09
C GLU A 110 17.57 -2.80 -19.80
N VAL A 111 18.67 -2.84 -19.05
CA VAL A 111 19.99 -3.27 -19.57
C VAL A 111 19.95 -4.71 -20.13
N LYS A 112 18.99 -5.53 -19.65
CA LYS A 112 18.79 -6.93 -20.09
C LYS A 112 17.62 -7.09 -21.05
N ASN A 113 16.99 -6.00 -21.51
CA ASN A 113 15.73 -6.00 -22.26
C ASN A 113 14.56 -6.70 -21.52
N GLU A 114 14.55 -6.64 -20.20
CA GLU A 114 13.50 -7.17 -19.33
C GLU A 114 12.74 -6.03 -18.68
N LYS A 115 11.51 -6.27 -18.25
CA LYS A 115 10.68 -5.30 -17.54
C LYS A 115 9.82 -6.01 -16.50
N LEU A 116 9.76 -5.44 -15.30
CA LEU A 116 8.88 -5.87 -14.22
C LEU A 116 7.67 -4.96 -14.15
N ASP A 117 6.48 -5.53 -13.90
CA ASP A 117 5.32 -4.74 -13.47
C ASP A 117 5.58 -4.22 -12.05
N ILE A 118 5.65 -2.89 -11.93
CA ILE A 118 5.88 -2.15 -10.69
C ILE A 118 4.64 -1.38 -10.25
N GLY A 119 3.51 -1.57 -10.94
CA GLY A 119 2.24 -0.96 -10.59
C GLY A 119 1.72 -1.44 -9.23
N PHE A 120 1.02 -0.57 -8.52
CA PHE A 120 0.28 -0.93 -7.31
C PHE A 120 -0.90 0.01 -7.10
N ARG A 121 -1.93 -0.49 -6.46
CA ARG A 121 -3.10 0.30 -6.06
C ARG A 121 -2.92 0.82 -4.63
N VAL A 122 -3.52 1.96 -4.35
CA VAL A 122 -3.60 2.54 -3.01
C VAL A 122 -5.07 2.65 -2.64
N LEU A 123 -5.46 1.90 -1.63
CA LEU A 123 -6.81 1.94 -1.07
C LEU A 123 -6.74 2.58 0.32
N LYS A 124 -7.77 3.30 0.68
CA LYS A 124 -7.97 3.85 2.02
C LYS A 124 -9.22 3.21 2.62
N LEU A 125 -9.08 2.70 3.83
CA LEU A 125 -10.24 2.29 4.60
C LEU A 125 -10.98 3.54 5.07
N ASP A 126 -12.24 3.63 4.76
CA ASP A 126 -13.14 4.70 5.16
C ASP A 126 -14.41 4.13 5.81
N SER A 127 -15.30 5.00 6.23
CA SER A 127 -16.63 4.62 6.69
C SER A 127 -17.51 4.14 5.54
N SER A 128 -18.63 3.49 5.85
CA SER A 128 -19.66 3.13 4.86
C SER A 128 -20.03 4.32 3.98
N ASN A 129 -20.34 4.06 2.71
CA ASN A 129 -20.86 5.09 1.80
C ASN A 129 -22.30 5.52 2.13
N MET A 130 -22.96 4.75 2.98
CA MET A 130 -24.34 5.03 3.38
C MET A 130 -24.40 5.87 4.64
N GLU A 131 -25.40 6.73 4.74
CA GLU A 131 -25.75 7.42 5.98
C GLU A 131 -26.21 6.41 7.03
N ASP A 132 -25.91 6.69 8.29
CA ASP A 132 -26.40 5.91 9.40
C ASP A 132 -27.90 6.21 9.59
N VAL A 133 -28.74 5.23 9.31
CA VAL A 133 -30.19 5.37 9.42
C VAL A 133 -30.67 4.66 10.69
N TYR A 134 -31.17 5.43 11.63
CA TYR A 134 -31.75 4.93 12.88
C TYR A 134 -33.26 5.17 12.87
N TYR A 135 -34.02 4.27 12.26
CA TYR A 135 -35.48 4.32 12.35
C TYR A 135 -35.97 3.34 13.42
N THR A 136 -36.86 3.80 14.27
CA THR A 136 -37.70 2.89 15.05
C THR A 136 -38.72 2.22 14.11
N PRO A 137 -39.24 1.02 14.47
CA PRO A 137 -40.26 0.36 13.65
C PRO A 137 -41.49 1.23 13.37
N GLN A 138 -41.79 2.21 14.25
CA GLN A 138 -42.90 3.13 14.14
C GLN A 138 -42.63 4.31 13.17
N GLU A 139 -41.37 4.66 12.98
CA GLU A 139 -40.93 5.76 12.09
C GLU A 139 -40.66 5.26 10.66
N PHE A 140 -40.74 3.95 10.45
CA PHE A 140 -40.47 3.34 9.14
C PHE A 140 -41.70 3.52 8.24
N GLU A 141 -41.66 4.53 7.39
CA GLU A 141 -42.64 4.74 6.32
C GLU A 141 -42.15 4.21 5.00
N LEU A 142 -43.04 3.70 4.12
CA LEU A 142 -42.69 3.22 2.80
C LEU A 142 -41.92 4.26 1.96
N GLN A 143 -42.14 5.54 2.21
CA GLN A 143 -41.46 6.66 1.58
C GLN A 143 -39.98 6.72 1.90
N SER A 144 -39.53 6.20 3.07
CA SER A 144 -38.13 6.16 3.47
C SER A 144 -37.29 5.17 2.65
N LEU A 145 -37.93 4.19 1.99
CA LEU A 145 -37.26 3.24 1.07
C LEU A 145 -36.72 3.90 -0.19
N PHE A 146 -37.20 5.09 -0.53
CA PHE A 146 -36.79 5.83 -1.74
C PHE A 146 -35.89 7.01 -1.42
N ASN A 147 -35.51 7.21 -0.16
CA ASN A 147 -34.57 8.25 0.20
C ASN A 147 -33.15 7.83 -0.25
N GLU A 148 -32.42 8.76 -0.85
CA GLU A 148 -31.01 8.60 -1.10
C GLU A 148 -30.26 8.60 0.23
N ASN A 149 -29.83 7.43 0.68
CA ASN A 149 -29.07 7.24 1.91
C ASN A 149 -27.55 7.26 1.66
N VAL A 150 -27.12 7.73 0.50
CA VAL A 150 -25.70 7.86 0.16
C VAL A 150 -25.15 9.16 0.72
N LYS A 151 -24.02 9.12 1.39
CA LYS A 151 -23.34 10.30 1.88
C LYS A 151 -22.98 11.25 0.74
N ALA A 152 -23.20 12.54 0.93
CA ALA A 152 -23.06 13.57 -0.11
C ALA A 152 -21.61 13.73 -0.62
N ASP A 153 -20.61 13.28 0.14
CA ASP A 153 -19.19 13.35 -0.19
C ASP A 153 -18.66 12.11 -0.94
N ARG A 154 -19.55 11.16 -1.30
CA ARG A 154 -19.18 9.92 -2.00
C ARG A 154 -19.23 10.07 -3.51
N THR A 155 -18.27 9.44 -4.16
CA THR A 155 -18.19 9.37 -5.63
C THR A 155 -18.83 8.08 -6.16
N ASN A 156 -19.12 8.04 -7.46
CA ASN A 156 -19.60 6.82 -8.12
C ASN A 156 -18.58 5.67 -8.02
N GLU A 157 -17.29 5.98 -7.95
CA GLU A 157 -16.22 5.01 -7.77
C GLU A 157 -16.24 4.38 -6.37
N ASP A 158 -16.49 5.18 -5.32
CA ASP A 158 -16.66 4.69 -3.96
C ASP A 158 -17.81 3.69 -3.85
N LEU A 159 -18.94 4.00 -4.49
CA LEU A 159 -20.11 3.12 -4.55
C LEU A 159 -19.82 1.84 -5.33
N LEU A 160 -19.13 1.94 -6.47
CA LEU A 160 -18.73 0.79 -7.27
C LEU A 160 -17.85 -0.16 -6.44
N PHE A 161 -16.84 0.36 -5.76
CA PHE A 161 -15.96 -0.46 -4.92
C PHE A 161 -16.72 -1.12 -3.77
N GLN A 162 -17.67 -0.43 -3.14
CA GLN A 162 -18.50 -1.04 -2.11
C GLN A 162 -19.31 -2.22 -2.66
N VAL A 163 -19.99 -2.04 -3.79
CA VAL A 163 -20.77 -3.11 -4.43
C VAL A 163 -19.88 -4.29 -4.83
N MET A 164 -18.68 -4.03 -5.36
CA MET A 164 -17.73 -5.08 -5.70
C MET A 164 -17.32 -5.89 -4.45
N LEU A 165 -17.04 -5.22 -3.34
CA LEU A 165 -16.71 -5.89 -2.06
C LEU A 165 -17.88 -6.72 -1.54
N ASP A 166 -19.10 -6.18 -1.55
CA ASP A 166 -20.31 -6.86 -1.09
C ASP A 166 -20.63 -8.12 -1.93
N LEU A 167 -20.28 -8.08 -3.21
CA LEU A 167 -20.43 -9.22 -4.14
C LEU A 167 -19.22 -10.18 -4.12
N GLY A 168 -18.17 -9.89 -3.35
CA GLY A 168 -16.94 -10.68 -3.33
C GLY A 168 -16.14 -10.62 -4.63
N ILE A 169 -16.30 -9.55 -5.41
CA ILE A 169 -15.53 -9.32 -6.64
C ILE A 169 -14.17 -8.72 -6.28
N GLU A 170 -13.11 -9.22 -6.90
CA GLU A 170 -11.77 -8.70 -6.70
C GLU A 170 -11.67 -7.23 -7.18
N LEU A 171 -10.99 -6.40 -6.38
CA LEU A 171 -10.75 -4.98 -6.72
C LEU A 171 -9.56 -4.77 -7.67
N SER A 172 -9.06 -5.81 -8.28
CA SER A 172 -7.86 -5.78 -9.17
C SER A 172 -8.25 -5.76 -10.64
#